data_a72a98c66ca0a9bdf0dccac64c67009a
#
_entry.id   a72a98c66ca0a9bdf0dccac64c67009a
#
_cell.length_a   1.000
_cell.length_b   1.000
_cell.length_c   1.000
_cell.angle_alpha   90.00
_cell.angle_beta   90.00
_cell.angle_gamma   90.00
#
_symmetry.space_group_name_H-M   'P 1'
#
loop_
_entity.id
_entity.type
_entity.pdbx_description
1 polymer ?
#
loop_
_entity_poly.entity_id
_entity_poly.type
_entity_poly.pdbx_seq_one_letter_code
_entity_poly.pdbx_strand_id
1 'polypeptide(L)'
;VGLSGVNKALEARGMTLSAEGTYTRNTLAVKSALLEIRKAEPEAVVMVGAYKPLAEFIKLSKKMKMDPVFVTISFVGSKALAAELGEAGDGVIVSQVVPQPWDASLPVVAAYQAALKSFDANEEPGFVSLEGYITGRLAIQALENAGADVTRAGYLAALSGLGTIDLGGMTLSYGAGDNQG
;
A
#
# COMPACT_ATOMS: atom_id res chain seq x y z
N VAL A 1 12.29 -0.33 -5.41
CA VAL A 1 11.75 -1.11 -4.28
C VAL A 1 10.83 -2.21 -4.80
N GLY A 2 9.72 -1.92 -5.51
CA GLY A 2 8.77 -2.95 -5.96
C GLY A 2 9.39 -4.04 -6.82
N LEU A 3 10.09 -3.69 -7.88
CA LEU A 3 10.79 -4.65 -8.76
C LEU A 3 11.78 -5.53 -7.98
N SER A 4 12.57 -4.93 -7.08
CA SER A 4 13.50 -5.70 -6.23
C SER A 4 12.79 -6.69 -5.32
N GLY A 5 11.62 -6.32 -4.76
CA GLY A 5 10.81 -7.24 -3.94
C GLY A 5 10.27 -8.41 -4.76
N VAL A 6 9.74 -8.15 -5.95
CA VAL A 6 9.25 -9.19 -6.85
C VAL A 6 10.37 -10.14 -7.26
N ASN A 7 11.54 -9.60 -7.68
CA ASN A 7 12.69 -10.42 -8.05
C ASN A 7 13.12 -11.34 -6.91
N LYS A 8 13.30 -10.82 -5.69
CA LYS A 8 13.66 -11.63 -4.52
C LYS A 8 12.65 -12.76 -4.24
N ALA A 9 11.33 -12.43 -4.37
CA ALA A 9 10.28 -13.43 -4.13
C ALA A 9 10.27 -14.54 -5.20
N LEU A 10 10.55 -14.20 -6.45
CA LEU A 10 10.67 -15.17 -7.55
C LEU A 10 11.93 -16.01 -7.44
N GLU A 11 13.09 -15.39 -7.19
CA GLU A 11 14.37 -16.07 -6.99
C GLU A 11 14.29 -17.12 -5.87
N ALA A 12 13.65 -16.78 -4.74
CA ALA A 12 13.42 -17.71 -3.63
C ALA A 12 12.59 -18.97 -4.04
N ARG A 13 11.93 -18.92 -5.19
CA ARG A 13 11.11 -20.00 -5.77
C ARG A 13 11.71 -20.61 -7.04
N GLY A 14 12.94 -20.22 -7.39
CA GLY A 14 13.60 -20.67 -8.63
C GLY A 14 12.94 -20.10 -9.89
N MET A 15 12.25 -18.97 -9.77
CA MET A 15 11.55 -18.29 -10.87
C MET A 15 12.23 -16.98 -11.24
N THR A 16 11.96 -16.49 -12.45
CA THR A 16 12.44 -15.18 -12.94
C THR A 16 11.30 -14.42 -13.58
N LEU A 17 11.42 -13.09 -13.69
CA LEU A 17 10.51 -12.27 -14.45
C LEU A 17 10.59 -12.62 -15.94
N SER A 18 9.44 -12.75 -16.59
CA SER A 18 9.34 -12.95 -18.05
C SER A 18 9.50 -11.63 -18.82
N ALA A 19 9.11 -10.52 -18.26
CA ALA A 19 9.26 -9.19 -18.85
C ALA A 19 9.23 -8.10 -17.78
N GLU A 20 9.78 -6.93 -18.10
CA GLU A 20 9.74 -5.72 -17.32
C GLU A 20 9.32 -4.53 -18.20
N GLY A 21 8.46 -3.66 -17.68
CA GLY A 21 8.05 -2.44 -18.33
C GLY A 21 8.08 -1.25 -17.39
N THR A 22 8.54 -0.10 -17.88
CA THR A 22 8.59 1.15 -17.11
C THR A 22 7.85 2.27 -17.84
N TYR A 23 7.39 3.26 -17.07
CA TYR A 23 6.79 4.47 -17.63
C TYR A 23 7.32 5.72 -16.92
N THR A 24 7.20 6.87 -17.56
CA THR A 24 7.67 8.15 -16.99
C THR A 24 6.75 8.54 -15.82
N ARG A 25 7.34 8.75 -14.64
CA ARG A 25 6.63 9.16 -13.42
C ARG A 25 5.76 10.39 -13.68
N ASN A 26 4.59 10.44 -13.04
CA ASN A 26 3.59 11.51 -13.17
C ASN A 26 3.02 11.69 -14.59
N THR A 27 3.06 10.66 -15.42
CA THR A 27 2.43 10.62 -16.74
C THR A 27 1.49 9.42 -16.87
N LEU A 28 0.67 9.41 -17.94
CA LEU A 28 -0.12 8.26 -18.37
C LEU A 28 0.52 7.51 -19.53
N ALA A 29 1.81 7.71 -19.79
CA ALA A 29 2.52 7.15 -20.94
C ALA A 29 2.91 5.67 -20.73
N VAL A 30 1.91 4.82 -20.46
CA VAL A 30 2.08 3.38 -20.12
C VAL A 30 2.14 2.46 -21.36
N LYS A 31 1.85 2.98 -22.55
CA LYS A 31 1.67 2.15 -23.76
C LYS A 31 2.93 1.38 -24.16
N SER A 32 4.11 1.98 -24.04
CA SER A 32 5.38 1.30 -24.35
C SER A 32 5.65 0.15 -23.38
N ALA A 33 5.43 0.38 -22.08
CA ALA A 33 5.55 -0.67 -21.06
C ALA A 33 4.56 -1.83 -21.33
N LEU A 34 3.30 -1.50 -21.69
CA LEU A 34 2.30 -2.49 -22.02
C LEU A 34 2.72 -3.34 -23.23
N LEU A 35 3.20 -2.71 -24.30
CA LEU A 35 3.62 -3.42 -25.50
C LEU A 35 4.82 -4.36 -25.23
N GLU A 36 5.73 -3.95 -24.35
CA GLU A 36 6.87 -4.79 -23.97
C GLU A 36 6.43 -6.00 -23.15
N ILE A 37 5.60 -5.78 -22.13
CA ILE A 37 5.06 -6.85 -21.28
C ILE A 37 4.20 -7.82 -22.10
N ARG A 38 3.41 -7.33 -23.04
CA ARG A 38 2.54 -8.16 -23.89
C ARG A 38 3.31 -9.19 -24.71
N LYS A 39 4.54 -8.89 -25.15
CA LYS A 39 5.37 -9.84 -25.93
C LYS A 39 5.67 -11.13 -25.17
N ALA A 40 5.70 -11.07 -23.85
CA ALA A 40 5.98 -12.22 -23.00
C ALA A 40 4.73 -13.03 -22.63
N GLU A 41 3.52 -12.59 -23.04
CA GLU A 41 2.23 -13.24 -22.76
C GLU A 41 2.10 -13.66 -21.28
N PRO A 42 2.26 -12.74 -20.30
CA PRO A 42 2.32 -13.10 -18.90
C PRO A 42 0.96 -13.56 -18.38
N GLU A 43 0.96 -14.54 -17.46
CA GLU A 43 -0.22 -14.95 -16.71
C GLU A 43 -0.58 -13.96 -15.59
N ALA A 44 0.40 -13.23 -15.07
CA ALA A 44 0.22 -12.20 -14.03
C ALA A 44 1.12 -11.00 -14.28
N VAL A 45 0.63 -9.81 -13.93
CA VAL A 45 1.40 -8.54 -13.99
C VAL A 45 1.38 -7.88 -12.61
N VAL A 46 2.54 -7.77 -11.99
CA VAL A 46 2.71 -7.02 -10.73
C VAL A 46 3.06 -5.58 -11.06
N MET A 47 2.26 -4.64 -10.57
CA MET A 47 2.37 -3.23 -10.88
C MET A 47 2.66 -2.40 -9.61
N VAL A 48 3.53 -1.40 -9.74
CA VAL A 48 3.82 -0.43 -8.68
C VAL A 48 3.71 0.98 -9.26
N GLY A 49 2.71 1.72 -8.82
CA GLY A 49 2.46 3.07 -9.33
C GLY A 49 1.21 3.71 -8.73
N ALA A 50 0.94 4.96 -9.13
CA ALA A 50 -0.29 5.66 -8.73
C ALA A 50 -1.51 5.12 -9.50
N TYR A 51 -2.71 5.34 -8.97
CA TYR A 51 -3.95 4.75 -9.50
C TYR A 51 -4.24 5.10 -10.97
N LYS A 52 -4.03 6.34 -11.42
CA LYS A 52 -4.34 6.75 -12.80
C LYS A 52 -3.51 6.01 -13.85
N PRO A 53 -2.15 5.98 -13.80
CA PRO A 53 -1.38 5.22 -14.78
C PRO A 53 -1.63 3.71 -14.70
N LEU A 54 -1.89 3.15 -13.52
CA LEU A 54 -2.23 1.73 -13.41
C LEU A 54 -3.60 1.43 -14.03
N ALA A 55 -4.59 2.28 -13.79
CA ALA A 55 -5.90 2.14 -14.41
C ALA A 55 -5.82 2.24 -15.94
N GLU A 56 -5.04 3.19 -16.46
CA GLU A 56 -4.82 3.31 -17.92
C GLU A 56 -4.15 2.07 -18.49
N PHE A 57 -3.14 1.52 -17.81
CA PHE A 57 -2.49 0.27 -18.20
C PHE A 57 -3.49 -0.88 -18.28
N ILE A 58 -4.31 -1.10 -17.25
CA ILE A 58 -5.30 -2.18 -17.17
C ILE A 58 -6.36 -2.02 -18.30
N LYS A 59 -6.92 -0.81 -18.45
CA LYS A 59 -7.92 -0.54 -19.48
C LYS A 59 -7.37 -0.78 -20.89
N LEU A 60 -6.15 -0.33 -21.18
CA LEU A 60 -5.49 -0.58 -22.46
C LEU A 60 -5.19 -2.05 -22.67
N SER A 61 -4.72 -2.75 -21.64
CA SER A 61 -4.46 -4.19 -21.67
C SER A 61 -5.70 -4.97 -22.08
N LYS A 62 -6.83 -4.73 -21.40
CA LYS A 62 -8.12 -5.37 -21.70
C LYS A 62 -8.62 -5.05 -23.12
N LYS A 63 -8.46 -3.79 -23.58
CA LYS A 63 -8.76 -3.41 -24.98
C LYS A 63 -7.92 -4.18 -26.00
N MET A 64 -6.68 -4.52 -25.65
CA MET A 64 -5.77 -5.31 -26.48
C MET A 64 -5.96 -6.82 -26.31
N LYS A 65 -7.02 -7.25 -25.62
CA LYS A 65 -7.33 -8.65 -25.30
C LYS A 65 -6.19 -9.35 -24.54
N MET A 66 -5.48 -8.63 -23.70
CA MET A 66 -4.50 -9.12 -22.74
C MET A 66 -5.12 -8.94 -21.35
N ASP A 67 -5.49 -10.04 -20.70
CA ASP A 67 -6.18 -10.02 -19.41
C ASP A 67 -5.52 -10.98 -18.40
N PRO A 68 -4.25 -10.71 -18.02
CA PRO A 68 -3.57 -11.44 -16.97
C PRO A 68 -4.15 -11.10 -15.60
N VAL A 69 -3.76 -11.83 -14.56
CA VAL A 69 -4.04 -11.43 -13.19
C VAL A 69 -3.25 -10.15 -12.88
N PHE A 70 -3.95 -9.04 -12.65
CA PHE A 70 -3.32 -7.78 -12.26
C PHE A 70 -3.17 -7.71 -10.74
N VAL A 71 -1.94 -7.50 -10.28
CA VAL A 71 -1.61 -7.36 -8.86
C VAL A 71 -0.94 -6.02 -8.63
N THR A 72 -1.36 -5.30 -7.61
CA THR A 72 -0.70 -4.05 -7.17
C THR A 72 -0.61 -4.00 -5.64
N ILE A 73 0.07 -2.99 -5.13
CA ILE A 73 0.32 -2.81 -3.70
C ILE A 73 -0.53 -1.66 -3.13
N SER A 74 -0.69 -1.60 -1.82
CA SER A 74 -1.48 -0.59 -1.07
C SER A 74 -1.19 0.86 -1.48
N PHE A 75 0.05 1.15 -1.90
CA PHE A 75 0.49 2.45 -2.38
C PHE A 75 -0.40 3.03 -3.51
N VAL A 76 -1.06 2.18 -4.28
CA VAL A 76 -1.95 2.62 -5.38
C VAL A 76 -3.15 3.44 -4.90
N GLY A 77 -3.62 3.22 -3.68
CA GLY A 77 -4.89 3.75 -3.19
C GLY A 77 -6.09 3.00 -3.77
N SER A 78 -6.48 1.90 -3.12
CA SER A 78 -7.48 0.94 -3.65
C SER A 78 -8.83 1.58 -3.98
N LYS A 79 -9.37 2.50 -3.14
CA LYS A 79 -10.63 3.21 -3.39
C LYS A 79 -10.55 4.05 -4.67
N ALA A 80 -9.44 4.78 -4.85
CA ALA A 80 -9.22 5.62 -6.03
C ALA A 80 -9.01 4.78 -7.29
N LEU A 81 -8.29 3.65 -7.20
CA LEU A 81 -8.10 2.72 -8.31
C LEU A 81 -9.45 2.09 -8.73
N ALA A 82 -10.23 1.62 -7.77
CA ALA A 82 -11.55 1.02 -8.06
C ALA A 82 -12.50 2.03 -8.74
N ALA A 83 -12.55 3.27 -8.25
CA ALA A 83 -13.35 4.33 -8.86
C ALA A 83 -12.89 4.66 -10.29
N GLU A 84 -11.58 4.69 -10.53
CA GLU A 84 -11.03 4.95 -11.86
C GLU A 84 -11.28 3.80 -12.84
N LEU A 85 -11.20 2.55 -12.38
CA LEU A 85 -11.37 1.37 -13.21
C LEU A 85 -12.84 1.06 -13.55
N GLY A 86 -13.76 1.28 -12.61
CA GLY A 86 -15.12 0.79 -12.73
C GLY A 86 -15.16 -0.74 -12.95
N GLU A 87 -15.97 -1.21 -13.87
CA GLU A 87 -16.09 -2.63 -14.24
C GLU A 87 -14.77 -3.26 -14.71
N ALA A 88 -13.86 -2.46 -15.27
CA ALA A 88 -12.54 -2.96 -15.68
C ALA A 88 -11.66 -3.38 -14.49
N GLY A 89 -12.07 -3.08 -13.25
CA GLY A 89 -11.38 -3.44 -12.03
C GLY A 89 -11.64 -4.86 -11.52
N ASP A 90 -12.58 -5.57 -12.10
CA ASP A 90 -12.89 -6.94 -11.69
C ASP A 90 -11.66 -7.86 -11.83
N GLY A 91 -11.35 -8.58 -10.73
CA GLY A 91 -10.21 -9.49 -10.66
C GLY A 91 -8.86 -8.81 -10.34
N VAL A 92 -8.80 -7.49 -10.19
CA VAL A 92 -7.57 -6.80 -9.76
C VAL A 92 -7.31 -7.03 -8.27
N ILE A 93 -6.12 -7.51 -7.96
CA ILE A 93 -5.68 -7.80 -6.59
C ILE A 93 -4.86 -6.62 -6.07
N VAL A 94 -5.21 -6.11 -4.88
CA VAL A 94 -4.44 -5.07 -4.18
C VAL A 94 -4.01 -5.60 -2.82
N SER A 95 -2.69 -5.79 -2.63
CA SER A 95 -2.17 -6.16 -1.30
C SER A 95 -2.29 -5.00 -0.33
N GLN A 96 -2.59 -5.29 0.93
CA GLN A 96 -2.76 -4.28 1.98
C GLN A 96 -1.78 -4.52 3.13
N VAL A 97 -1.39 -3.44 3.80
CA VAL A 97 -0.46 -3.45 4.94
C VAL A 97 -1.15 -3.17 6.27
N VAL A 98 -2.47 -2.98 6.24
CA VAL A 98 -3.31 -2.74 7.42
C VAL A 98 -4.52 -3.66 7.37
N PRO A 99 -5.20 -3.91 8.52
CA PRO A 99 -6.41 -4.72 8.58
C PRO A 99 -7.54 -4.16 7.70
N GLN A 100 -8.61 -4.94 7.56
CA GLN A 100 -9.84 -4.50 6.90
C GLN A 100 -10.45 -3.29 7.64
N PRO A 101 -10.53 -2.11 7.00
CA PRO A 101 -10.95 -0.88 7.66
C PRO A 101 -12.43 -0.86 8.07
N TRP A 102 -13.20 -1.85 7.65
CA TRP A 102 -14.62 -2.03 7.99
C TRP A 102 -14.86 -3.05 9.11
N ASP A 103 -13.83 -3.80 9.50
CA ASP A 103 -13.94 -4.84 10.54
C ASP A 103 -13.75 -4.25 11.95
N ALA A 104 -14.81 -3.67 12.51
CA ALA A 104 -14.82 -3.11 13.85
C ALA A 104 -14.66 -4.14 14.98
N SER A 105 -14.55 -5.44 14.69
CA SER A 105 -14.22 -6.46 15.70
C SER A 105 -12.78 -6.30 16.21
N LEU A 106 -11.90 -5.67 15.42
CA LEU A 106 -10.56 -5.30 15.84
C LEU A 106 -10.57 -3.94 16.55
N PRO A 107 -10.11 -3.85 17.81
CA PRO A 107 -10.15 -2.61 18.58
C PRO A 107 -9.44 -1.42 17.90
N VAL A 108 -8.32 -1.64 17.19
CA VAL A 108 -7.64 -0.59 16.42
C VAL A 108 -8.53 -0.04 15.31
N VAL A 109 -9.30 -0.90 14.63
CA VAL A 109 -10.22 -0.48 13.56
C VAL A 109 -11.42 0.24 14.13
N ALA A 110 -12.00 -0.26 15.24
CA ALA A 110 -13.11 0.41 15.94
C ALA A 110 -12.70 1.84 16.39
N ALA A 111 -11.50 1.98 16.96
CA ALA A 111 -10.95 3.27 17.38
C ALA A 111 -10.71 4.21 16.19
N TYR A 112 -10.19 3.69 15.08
CA TYR A 112 -10.03 4.43 13.82
C TYR A 112 -11.37 4.93 13.29
N GLN A 113 -12.39 4.07 13.21
CA GLN A 113 -13.72 4.47 12.71
C GLN A 113 -14.36 5.55 13.59
N ALA A 114 -14.21 5.46 14.92
CA ALA A 114 -14.68 6.48 15.83
C ALA A 114 -13.96 7.83 15.62
N ALA A 115 -12.63 7.81 15.44
CA ALA A 115 -11.84 9.00 15.18
C ALA A 115 -12.20 9.62 13.81
N LEU A 116 -12.35 8.81 12.77
CA LEU A 116 -12.74 9.26 11.43
C LEU A 116 -14.11 9.95 11.46
N LYS A 117 -15.09 9.34 12.10
CA LYS A 117 -16.43 9.90 12.25
C LYS A 117 -16.44 11.21 13.06
N SER A 118 -15.56 11.33 14.06
CA SER A 118 -15.39 12.57 14.83
C SER A 118 -14.75 13.68 14.02
N PHE A 119 -13.87 13.32 13.07
CA PHE A 119 -13.23 14.29 12.16
C PHE A 119 -14.18 14.75 11.05
N ASP A 120 -14.82 13.83 10.35
CA ASP A 120 -15.87 14.09 9.37
C ASP A 120 -16.89 12.94 9.36
N ALA A 121 -18.14 13.26 9.72
CA ALA A 121 -19.23 12.28 9.80
C ALA A 121 -19.61 11.68 8.43
N ASN A 122 -19.21 12.31 7.32
CA ASN A 122 -19.51 11.86 5.96
C ASN A 122 -18.37 11.02 5.34
N GLU A 123 -17.19 10.99 5.99
CA GLU A 123 -16.07 10.19 5.50
C GLU A 123 -16.30 8.69 5.75
N GLU A 124 -15.98 7.91 4.74
CA GLU A 124 -16.06 6.44 4.81
C GLU A 124 -14.70 5.83 5.16
N PRO A 125 -14.68 4.75 5.96
CA PRO A 125 -13.48 4.00 6.24
C PRO A 125 -12.76 3.53 4.95
N GLY A 126 -11.42 3.53 5.01
CA GLY A 126 -10.60 3.09 3.89
C GLY A 126 -9.19 2.69 4.34
N PHE A 127 -8.50 1.90 3.53
CA PHE A 127 -7.15 1.40 3.84
C PHE A 127 -6.15 2.54 4.06
N VAL A 128 -6.14 3.54 3.17
CA VAL A 128 -5.18 4.66 3.24
C VAL A 128 -5.39 5.50 4.50
N SER A 129 -6.64 5.78 4.87
CA SER A 129 -6.93 6.56 6.09
C SER A 129 -6.68 5.75 7.36
N LEU A 130 -6.89 4.43 7.35
CA LEU A 130 -6.51 3.56 8.47
C LEU A 130 -4.98 3.50 8.63
N GLU A 131 -4.22 3.38 7.54
CA GLU A 131 -2.75 3.44 7.56
C GLU A 131 -2.25 4.77 8.13
N GLY A 132 -2.87 5.89 7.70
CA GLY A 132 -2.59 7.21 8.25
C GLY A 132 -2.91 7.31 9.75
N TYR A 133 -4.02 6.74 10.21
CA TYR A 133 -4.40 6.68 11.61
C TYR A 133 -3.37 5.90 12.45
N ILE A 134 -2.97 4.71 11.98
CA ILE A 134 -1.96 3.86 12.64
C ILE A 134 -0.62 4.59 12.73
N THR A 135 -0.18 5.22 11.65
CA THR A 135 1.04 6.04 11.62
C THR A 135 0.96 7.21 12.61
N GLY A 136 -0.19 7.87 12.67
CA GLY A 136 -0.45 8.93 13.65
C GLY A 136 -0.37 8.44 15.11
N ARG A 137 -0.94 7.26 15.39
CA ARG A 137 -0.86 6.63 16.73
C ARG A 137 0.59 6.33 17.12
N LEU A 138 1.39 5.78 16.19
CA LEU A 138 2.82 5.53 16.39
C LEU A 138 3.57 6.83 16.70
N ALA A 139 3.31 7.89 15.94
CA ALA A 139 3.95 9.18 16.13
C ALA A 139 3.61 9.79 17.52
N ILE A 140 2.33 9.70 17.92
CA ILE A 140 1.90 10.18 19.24
C ILE A 140 2.57 9.39 20.36
N GLN A 141 2.61 8.07 20.26
CA GLN A 141 3.27 7.23 21.27
C GLN A 141 4.75 7.58 21.43
N ALA A 142 5.44 7.86 20.32
CA ALA A 142 6.83 8.31 20.37
C ALA A 142 6.98 9.69 21.04
N LEU A 143 6.03 10.62 20.81
CA LEU A 143 6.01 11.92 21.49
C LEU A 143 5.76 11.78 23.00
N GLU A 144 4.82 10.93 23.39
CA GLU A 144 4.56 10.63 24.81
C GLU A 144 5.78 10.05 25.51
N ASN A 145 6.48 9.13 24.84
CA ASN A 145 7.71 8.53 25.37
C ASN A 145 8.90 9.50 25.42
N ALA A 146 8.93 10.53 24.56
CA ALA A 146 9.94 11.59 24.63
C ALA A 146 9.77 12.47 25.88
N GLY A 147 8.57 12.51 26.48
CA GLY A 147 8.29 13.26 27.70
C GLY A 147 8.52 14.76 27.55
N ALA A 148 9.39 15.33 28.41
CA ALA A 148 9.71 16.76 28.35
C ALA A 148 10.74 17.13 27.26
N ASP A 149 11.45 16.16 26.69
CA ASP A 149 12.44 16.38 25.61
C ASP A 149 11.81 16.35 24.23
N VAL A 150 11.03 17.36 23.91
CA VAL A 150 10.32 17.51 22.62
C VAL A 150 11.25 18.07 21.53
N THR A 151 12.50 17.63 21.52
CA THR A 151 13.46 17.92 20.45
C THR A 151 13.41 16.85 19.35
N ARG A 152 13.95 17.16 18.16
CA ARG A 152 14.10 16.15 17.11
C ARG A 152 14.92 14.94 17.60
N ALA A 153 15.98 15.18 18.37
CA ALA A 153 16.84 14.12 18.88
C ALA A 153 16.10 13.26 19.91
N GLY A 154 15.41 13.88 20.86
CA GLY A 154 14.59 13.19 21.86
C GLY A 154 13.48 12.36 21.23
N TYR A 155 12.75 12.92 20.25
CA TYR A 155 11.73 12.19 19.52
C TYR A 155 12.30 10.96 18.77
N LEU A 156 13.40 11.12 18.04
CA LEU A 156 14.03 10.00 17.32
C LEU A 156 14.56 8.92 18.27
N ALA A 157 15.08 9.31 19.42
CA ALA A 157 15.49 8.36 20.45
C ALA A 157 14.29 7.60 21.02
N ALA A 158 13.20 8.31 21.35
CA ALA A 158 11.96 7.70 21.82
C ALA A 158 11.33 6.76 20.78
N LEU A 159 11.29 7.17 19.51
CA LEU A 159 10.81 6.33 18.42
C LEU A 159 11.64 5.06 18.25
N SER A 160 12.98 5.17 18.28
CA SER A 160 13.88 4.02 18.19
C SER A 160 13.80 3.08 19.40
N GLY A 161 13.32 3.57 20.54
CA GLY A 161 13.13 2.81 21.75
C GLY A 161 11.72 2.25 21.97
N LEU A 162 10.81 2.41 21.00
CA LEU A 162 9.41 1.97 21.15
C LEU A 162 9.26 0.45 21.34
N GLY A 163 10.10 -0.34 20.67
CA GLY A 163 9.98 -1.80 20.71
C GLY A 163 8.67 -2.29 20.11
N THR A 164 8.01 -3.19 20.82
CA THR A 164 6.73 -3.77 20.40
C THR A 164 5.56 -2.94 20.92
N ILE A 165 4.63 -2.57 20.05
CA ILE A 165 3.47 -1.74 20.35
C ILE A 165 2.22 -2.52 19.96
N ASP A 166 1.33 -2.75 20.92
CA ASP A 166 -0.02 -3.29 20.67
C ASP A 166 -1.00 -2.12 20.45
N LEU A 167 -1.57 -2.06 19.26
CA LEU A 167 -2.59 -1.06 18.89
C LEU A 167 -4.02 -1.56 19.11
N GLY A 168 -4.18 -2.74 19.69
CA GLY A 168 -5.47 -3.42 19.87
C GLY A 168 -5.82 -4.32 18.68
N GLY A 169 -5.27 -5.54 18.70
CA GLY A 169 -5.45 -6.54 17.64
C GLY A 169 -4.49 -6.38 16.44
N MET A 170 -3.60 -5.40 16.48
CA MET A 170 -2.49 -5.24 15.56
C MET A 170 -1.24 -4.86 16.34
N THR A 171 -0.17 -5.61 16.15
CA THR A 171 1.12 -5.38 16.82
C THR A 171 2.13 -4.87 15.80
N LEU A 172 2.81 -3.79 16.15
CA LEU A 172 3.94 -3.25 15.39
C LEU A 172 5.23 -3.42 16.20
N SER A 173 6.34 -3.63 15.51
CA SER A 173 7.68 -3.60 16.10
C SER A 173 8.51 -2.50 15.47
N TYR A 174 9.03 -1.59 16.28
CA TYR A 174 9.84 -0.49 15.80
C TYR A 174 11.07 -0.30 16.70
N GLY A 175 12.26 -0.21 16.10
CA GLY A 175 13.50 -0.09 16.84
C GLY A 175 14.71 0.27 15.99
N ALA A 176 15.88 0.33 16.62
CA ALA A 176 17.13 0.57 15.91
C ALA A 176 17.43 -0.58 14.94
N GLY A 177 17.44 -0.28 13.64
CA GLY A 177 17.67 -1.27 12.58
C GLY A 177 16.43 -2.04 12.12
N ASP A 178 15.27 -1.85 12.78
CA ASP A 178 13.97 -2.37 12.37
C ASP A 178 12.97 -1.20 12.35
N ASN A 179 12.72 -0.65 11.18
CA ASN A 179 11.88 0.52 10.95
C ASN A 179 10.76 0.25 9.94
N GLN A 180 10.37 -1.00 9.81
CA GLN A 180 9.33 -1.40 8.83
C GLN A 180 7.96 -1.64 9.48
N GLY A 181 7.88 -1.73 10.80
CA GLY A 181 6.65 -1.92 11.55
C GLY A 181 6.06 -3.31 11.53
#